data_373f7f5032b169b9803f33ae48f806a8
#
_entry.id   373f7f5032b169b9803f33ae48f806a8
#
_cell.length_a   1.000
_cell.length_b   1.000
_cell.length_c   1.000
_cell.angle_alpha   90.00
_cell.angle_beta   90.00
_cell.angle_gamma   90.00
#
_symmetry.space_group_name_H-M   'P 1'
#
loop_
_entity.id
_entity.type
_entity.pdbx_description
1 polymer ?
#
loop_
_entity_poly.entity_id
_entity_poly.type
_entity_poly.pdbx_seq_one_letter_code
_entity_poly.pdbx_strand_id
1 'polypeptide(L)'
;KEFYRISKNQALIKIAVPHPRHENFLSDPTHVRPITVLGLALFDKSQNEKWEKIGAANTPLALIHKVNFKVENVNYQLDKDIMRKYESGEINKSNLDYMIKHYNNVVEQIDIEWRVIK
;
A
#
# COMPACT_ATOMS: atom_id res chain seq x y z
N LYS A 1 -10.76 -11.09 -5.61
CA LYS A 1 -11.78 -11.51 -6.58
C LYS A 1 -13.19 -11.16 -6.08
N GLU A 2 -13.56 -11.51 -4.84
CA GLU A 2 -14.90 -11.21 -4.29
C GLU A 2 -15.20 -9.70 -4.24
N PHE A 3 -14.29 -8.88 -3.75
CA PHE A 3 -14.48 -7.42 -3.76
C PHE A 3 -14.80 -6.90 -5.18
N TYR A 4 -14.14 -7.44 -6.19
CA TYR A 4 -14.40 -7.05 -7.56
C TYR A 4 -15.78 -7.46 -8.01
N ARG A 5 -16.17 -8.69 -7.70
CA ARG A 5 -17.48 -9.26 -8.10
C ARG A 5 -18.66 -8.46 -7.53
N ILE A 6 -18.59 -8.11 -6.24
CA ILE A 6 -19.70 -7.44 -5.53
C ILE A 6 -19.73 -5.93 -5.69
N SER A 7 -18.62 -5.33 -6.12
CA SER A 7 -18.51 -3.87 -6.25
C SER A 7 -19.05 -3.39 -7.59
N LYS A 8 -19.65 -2.21 -7.58
CA LYS A 8 -20.00 -1.50 -8.82
C LYS A 8 -18.75 -0.94 -9.49
N ASN A 9 -18.83 -0.67 -10.79
CA ASN A 9 -17.80 0.09 -11.48
C ASN A 9 -17.58 1.45 -10.80
N GLN A 10 -16.34 1.86 -10.67
CA GLN A 10 -15.91 3.09 -9.98
C GLN A 10 -16.14 3.10 -8.46
N ALA A 11 -16.53 1.99 -7.85
CA ALA A 11 -16.59 1.89 -6.40
C ALA A 11 -15.21 2.16 -5.77
N LEU A 12 -15.19 2.89 -4.67
CA LEU A 12 -13.99 3.19 -3.91
C LEU A 12 -13.91 2.31 -2.66
N ILE A 13 -12.85 1.55 -2.55
CA ILE A 13 -12.56 0.72 -1.38
C ILE A 13 -11.51 1.46 -0.54
N LYS A 14 -11.84 1.77 0.70
CA LYS A 14 -10.89 2.36 1.66
C LYS A 14 -10.28 1.26 2.50
N ILE A 15 -8.95 1.21 2.52
CA ILE A 15 -8.16 0.21 3.22
C ILE A 15 -7.29 0.91 4.24
N ALA A 16 -7.38 0.50 5.50
CA ALA A 16 -6.50 0.95 6.57
C ALA A 16 -5.82 -0.29 7.16
N VAL A 17 -4.51 -0.35 7.06
CA VAL A 17 -3.72 -1.51 7.50
C VAL A 17 -2.44 -1.08 8.21
N PRO A 18 -1.94 -1.85 9.19
CA PRO A 18 -0.66 -1.56 9.80
C PRO A 18 0.46 -1.69 8.78
N HIS A 19 1.47 -0.83 8.90
CA HIS A 19 2.65 -0.93 8.04
C HIS A 19 3.41 -2.22 8.34
N PRO A 20 3.87 -2.98 7.32
CA PRO A 20 4.54 -4.28 7.52
C PRO A 20 5.81 -4.23 8.37
N ARG A 21 6.46 -3.08 8.46
CA ARG A 21 7.68 -2.86 9.26
C ARG A 21 7.43 -2.09 10.56
N HIS A 22 6.20 -2.08 11.03
CA HIS A 22 5.85 -1.53 12.32
C HIS A 22 5.52 -2.65 13.31
N GLU A 23 5.82 -2.45 14.58
CA GLU A 23 5.54 -3.43 15.63
C GLU A 23 4.05 -3.79 15.73
N ASN A 24 3.15 -2.87 15.37
CA ASN A 24 1.71 -3.14 15.32
C ASN A 24 1.35 -4.28 14.37
N PHE A 25 2.11 -4.45 13.28
CA PHE A 25 1.96 -5.60 12.40
C PHE A 25 2.70 -6.82 12.94
N LEU A 26 3.95 -6.63 13.33
CA LEU A 26 4.87 -7.72 13.69
C LEU A 26 4.48 -8.41 15.00
N SER A 27 3.87 -7.68 15.94
CA SER A 27 3.54 -8.20 17.28
C SER A 27 2.22 -8.97 17.34
N ASP A 28 1.37 -8.84 16.32
CA ASP A 28 0.07 -9.50 16.28
C ASP A 28 0.13 -10.76 15.41
N PRO A 29 0.03 -11.96 16.01
CA PRO A 29 0.11 -13.23 15.25
C PRO A 29 -1.06 -13.42 14.27
N THR A 30 -2.14 -12.63 14.37
CA THR A 30 -3.25 -12.65 13.40
C THR A 30 -2.93 -11.91 12.11
N HIS A 31 -1.90 -11.07 12.08
CA HIS A 31 -1.40 -10.38 10.90
C HIS A 31 -0.52 -11.32 10.07
N VAL A 32 -1.15 -12.20 9.31
CA VAL A 32 -0.46 -13.26 8.58
C VAL A 32 0.21 -12.76 7.29
N ARG A 33 -0.40 -11.78 6.62
CA ARG A 33 0.09 -11.25 5.34
C ARG A 33 0.27 -9.75 5.38
N PRO A 34 1.44 -9.23 4.99
CA PRO A 34 1.63 -7.81 4.81
C PRO A 34 0.80 -7.31 3.62
N ILE A 35 0.16 -6.16 3.79
CA ILE A 35 -0.52 -5.46 2.70
C ILE A 35 0.31 -4.20 2.41
N THR A 36 0.77 -4.09 1.17
CA THR A 36 1.59 -2.98 0.70
C THR A 36 0.95 -2.29 -0.49
N VAL A 37 1.34 -1.05 -0.74
CA VAL A 37 0.88 -0.30 -1.93
C VAL A 37 1.24 -1.05 -3.21
N LEU A 38 2.47 -1.55 -3.32
CA LEU A 38 2.91 -2.34 -4.48
C LEU A 38 2.10 -3.65 -4.60
N GLY A 39 1.84 -4.33 -3.49
CA GLY A 39 1.02 -5.54 -3.48
C GLY A 39 -0.38 -5.31 -4.04
N LEU A 40 -1.00 -4.16 -3.71
CA LEU A 40 -2.30 -3.77 -4.26
C LEU A 40 -2.20 -3.34 -5.73
N ALA A 41 -1.10 -2.72 -6.14
CA ALA A 41 -0.86 -2.34 -7.53
C ALA A 41 -0.69 -3.56 -8.48
N LEU A 42 -0.37 -4.74 -7.94
CA LEU A 42 -0.34 -5.99 -8.74
C LEU A 42 -1.72 -6.34 -9.33
N PHE A 43 -2.80 -5.79 -8.77
CA PHE A 43 -4.16 -5.97 -9.27
C PHE A 43 -4.62 -4.87 -10.25
N ASP A 44 -3.72 -3.98 -10.66
CA ASP A 44 -3.96 -2.96 -11.69
C ASP A 44 -3.60 -3.52 -13.07
N LYS A 45 -4.61 -3.69 -13.91
CA LYS A 45 -4.43 -4.22 -15.26
C LYS A 45 -3.46 -3.39 -16.11
N SER A 46 -3.57 -2.07 -16.03
CA SER A 46 -2.69 -1.18 -16.81
C SER A 46 -1.23 -1.28 -16.38
N GLN A 47 -0.98 -1.46 -15.08
CA GLN A 47 0.38 -1.68 -14.57
C GLN A 47 0.91 -3.05 -14.99
N ASN A 48 0.08 -4.09 -14.93
CA ASN A 48 0.48 -5.42 -15.39
C ASN A 48 0.92 -5.40 -16.87
N GLU A 49 0.16 -4.74 -17.72
CA GLU A 49 0.48 -4.61 -19.15
C GLU A 49 1.79 -3.84 -19.39
N LYS A 50 2.05 -2.77 -18.61
CA LYS A 50 3.32 -2.03 -18.68
C LYS A 50 4.50 -2.89 -18.24
N TRP A 51 4.37 -3.59 -17.11
CA TRP A 51 5.43 -4.45 -16.59
C TRP A 51 5.73 -5.61 -17.56
N GLU A 52 4.73 -6.20 -18.17
CA GLU A 52 4.90 -7.24 -19.18
C GLU A 52 5.72 -6.74 -20.39
N LYS A 53 5.42 -5.53 -20.87
CA LYS A 53 6.15 -4.92 -22.01
C LYS A 53 7.63 -4.68 -21.73
N ILE A 54 7.98 -4.33 -20.49
CA ILE A 54 9.38 -4.06 -20.10
C ILE A 54 10.08 -5.27 -19.52
N GLY A 55 9.43 -6.43 -19.46
CA GLY A 55 10.00 -7.66 -18.92
C GLY A 55 10.20 -7.65 -17.40
N ALA A 56 9.44 -6.83 -16.67
CA ALA A 56 9.50 -6.82 -15.20
C ALA A 56 8.93 -8.11 -14.62
N ALA A 57 9.55 -8.60 -13.52
CA ALA A 57 9.19 -9.86 -12.88
C ALA A 57 7.98 -9.77 -11.94
N ASN A 58 7.21 -8.68 -12.00
CA ASN A 58 6.03 -8.49 -11.16
C ASN A 58 4.91 -9.47 -11.56
N THR A 59 4.33 -10.14 -10.57
CA THR A 59 3.22 -11.08 -10.83
C THR A 59 1.98 -10.35 -11.34
N PRO A 60 1.43 -10.68 -12.52
CA PRO A 60 0.30 -9.96 -13.10
C PRO A 60 -1.03 -10.45 -12.54
N LEU A 61 -1.30 -10.15 -11.25
CA LEU A 61 -2.48 -10.65 -10.55
C LEU A 61 -3.80 -10.15 -11.14
N ALA A 62 -3.83 -8.94 -11.72
CA ALA A 62 -5.02 -8.42 -12.38
C ALA A 62 -5.41 -9.30 -13.58
N LEU A 63 -4.45 -9.69 -14.41
CA LEU A 63 -4.67 -10.55 -15.58
C LEU A 63 -5.02 -11.98 -15.18
N ILE A 64 -4.31 -12.54 -14.21
CA ILE A 64 -4.55 -13.90 -13.71
C ILE A 64 -5.95 -14.05 -13.12
N HIS A 65 -6.39 -13.09 -12.30
CA HIS A 65 -7.68 -13.14 -11.62
C HIS A 65 -8.82 -12.46 -12.40
N LYS A 66 -8.53 -11.85 -13.55
CA LYS A 66 -9.49 -11.11 -14.36
C LYS A 66 -10.22 -10.02 -13.56
N VAL A 67 -9.44 -9.22 -12.87
CA VAL A 67 -9.89 -8.07 -12.08
C VAL A 67 -9.14 -6.82 -12.50
N ASN A 68 -9.63 -5.65 -12.11
CA ASN A 68 -8.93 -4.40 -12.35
C ASN A 68 -9.21 -3.42 -11.22
N PHE A 69 -8.16 -3.09 -10.48
CA PHE A 69 -8.20 -2.12 -9.40
C PHE A 69 -7.08 -1.12 -9.57
N LYS A 70 -7.32 0.11 -9.19
CA LYS A 70 -6.32 1.17 -9.25
C LYS A 70 -6.11 1.80 -7.89
N VAL A 71 -4.87 1.90 -7.45
CA VAL A 71 -4.52 2.70 -6.28
C VAL A 71 -4.60 4.17 -6.66
N GLU A 72 -5.44 4.94 -5.98
CA GLU A 72 -5.63 6.38 -6.24
C GLU A 72 -4.91 7.25 -5.23
N ASN A 73 -5.13 6.99 -3.94
CA ASN A 73 -4.53 7.76 -2.86
C ASN A 73 -3.86 6.84 -1.85
N VAL A 74 -2.74 7.30 -1.34
CA VAL A 74 -1.99 6.64 -0.26
C VAL A 74 -1.63 7.69 0.78
N ASN A 75 -1.96 7.41 2.03
CA ASN A 75 -1.54 8.23 3.16
C ASN A 75 -0.82 7.36 4.19
N TYR A 76 0.39 7.76 4.57
CA TYR A 76 1.17 7.12 5.62
C TYR A 76 0.96 7.87 6.94
N GLN A 77 0.40 7.18 7.94
CA GLN A 77 0.34 7.71 9.30
C GLN A 77 1.64 7.38 10.02
N LEU A 78 2.36 8.41 10.41
CA LEU A 78 3.63 8.24 11.09
C LEU A 78 3.44 7.74 12.53
N ASP A 79 4.38 6.96 13.01
CA ASP A 79 4.50 6.65 14.42
C ASP A 79 4.56 7.95 15.25
N LYS A 80 3.98 7.94 16.45
CA LYS A 80 3.83 9.15 17.28
C LYS A 80 5.16 9.85 17.57
N ASP A 81 6.20 9.08 17.83
CA ASP A 81 7.52 9.64 18.14
C ASP A 81 8.15 10.27 16.89
N ILE A 82 7.98 9.65 15.74
CA ILE A 82 8.45 10.17 14.46
C ILE A 82 7.68 11.42 14.07
N MET A 83 6.36 11.43 14.22
CA MET A 83 5.52 12.60 13.94
C MET A 83 5.96 13.80 14.79
N ARG A 84 6.19 13.60 16.08
CA ARG A 84 6.66 14.66 16.99
C ARG A 84 7.99 15.24 16.53
N LYS A 85 8.96 14.41 16.15
CA LYS A 85 10.26 14.84 15.63
C LYS A 85 10.15 15.58 14.31
N TYR A 86 9.25 15.13 13.45
CA TYR A 86 8.98 15.80 12.17
C TYR A 86 8.35 17.18 12.37
N GLU A 87 7.34 17.30 13.25
CA GLU A 87 6.68 18.56 13.58
C GLU A 87 7.61 19.55 14.28
N SER A 88 8.54 19.07 15.13
CA SER A 88 9.52 19.91 15.81
C SER A 88 10.69 20.37 14.92
N GLY A 89 10.81 19.83 13.71
CA GLY A 89 11.90 20.14 12.79
C GLY A 89 13.19 19.36 13.02
N GLU A 90 13.24 18.42 14.00
CA GLU A 90 14.40 17.53 14.19
C GLU A 90 14.64 16.64 12.95
N ILE A 91 13.57 16.27 12.27
CA ILE A 91 13.58 15.45 11.04
C ILE A 91 12.98 16.27 9.92
N ASN A 92 13.71 16.48 8.84
CA ASN A 92 13.18 17.12 7.63
C ASN A 92 12.56 16.09 6.68
N LYS A 93 11.94 16.56 5.59
CA LYS A 93 11.28 15.70 4.60
C LYS A 93 12.24 14.66 4.00
N SER A 94 13.47 15.05 3.69
CA SER A 94 14.48 14.15 3.11
C SER A 94 14.89 13.05 4.08
N ASN A 95 15.10 13.40 5.36
CA ASN A 95 15.37 12.42 6.41
C ASN A 95 14.20 11.45 6.57
N LEU A 96 12.96 11.96 6.59
CA LEU A 96 11.77 11.16 6.74
C LEU A 96 11.62 10.15 5.62
N ASP A 97 11.79 10.57 4.37
CA ASP A 97 11.71 9.69 3.20
C ASP A 97 12.76 8.55 3.26
N TYR A 98 13.96 8.88 3.69
CA TYR A 98 15.01 7.88 3.94
C TYR A 98 14.63 6.88 5.03
N MET A 99 14.10 7.38 6.15
CA MET A 99 13.70 6.56 7.29
C MET A 99 12.54 5.62 6.93
N ILE A 100 11.54 6.11 6.21
CA ILE A 100 10.42 5.28 5.73
C ILE A 100 10.92 4.11 4.89
N LYS A 101 11.92 4.35 4.06
CA LYS A 101 12.49 3.33 3.17
C LYS A 101 13.35 2.30 3.91
N HIS A 102 14.07 2.71 4.95
CA HIS A 102 15.15 1.90 5.52
C HIS A 102 14.95 1.44 6.96
N TYR A 103 14.07 2.09 7.76
CA TYR A 103 13.93 1.80 9.17
C TYR A 103 12.58 1.19 9.52
N ASN A 104 12.54 0.48 10.64
CA ASN A 104 11.31 -0.01 11.25
C ASN A 104 10.66 1.06 12.14
N ASN A 105 9.36 0.89 12.44
CA ASN A 105 8.62 1.76 13.36
C ASN A 105 8.59 3.25 12.96
N VAL A 106 8.60 3.54 11.68
CA VAL A 106 8.48 4.91 11.16
C VAL A 106 7.05 5.22 10.75
N VAL A 107 6.45 4.34 9.95
CA VAL A 107 5.03 4.42 9.56
C VAL A 107 4.26 3.37 10.32
N GLU A 108 3.22 3.77 11.07
CA GLU A 108 2.40 2.82 11.80
C GLU A 108 1.23 2.25 11.00
N GLN A 109 0.64 3.05 10.11
CA GLN A 109 -0.54 2.68 9.33
C GLN A 109 -0.46 3.23 7.91
N ILE A 110 -0.98 2.45 6.97
CA ILE A 110 -1.14 2.87 5.58
C ILE A 110 -2.64 2.97 5.29
N ASP A 111 -3.08 4.13 4.86
CA ASP A 111 -4.45 4.35 4.37
C ASP A 111 -4.42 4.43 2.85
N ILE A 112 -5.20 3.58 2.19
CA ILE A 112 -5.18 3.42 0.74
C ILE A 112 -6.60 3.54 0.21
N GLU A 113 -6.76 4.31 -0.85
CA GLU A 113 -7.97 4.34 -1.66
C GLU A 113 -7.76 3.50 -2.92
N TRP A 114 -8.59 2.50 -3.10
CA TRP A 114 -8.48 1.48 -4.14
C TRP A 114 -9.75 1.47 -4.99
N ARG A 115 -9.62 1.89 -6.25
CA ARG A 115 -10.75 2.06 -7.17
C ARG A 115 -11.01 0.79 -7.96
N VAL A 116 -12.27 0.38 -8.02
CA VAL A 116 -12.75 -0.73 -8.86
C VAL A 116 -12.98 -0.21 -10.28
N ILE A 117 -12.39 -0.86 -11.27
CA ILE A 117 -12.54 -0.50 -12.70
C ILE A 117 -13.10 -1.70 -13.47
N LYS A 118 -14.33 -1.54 -13.97
CA LYS A 118 -15.01 -2.59 -14.75
C LYS A 118 -15.23 -2.20 -16.19
#